data_b60cb17a710ef5d2d7c0dea0a3cb93b5
#
_entry.id   b60cb17a710ef5d2d7c0dea0a3cb93b5
#
_cell.length_a   1.000
_cell.length_b   1.000
_cell.length_c   1.000
_cell.angle_alpha   90.00
_cell.angle_beta   90.00
_cell.angle_gamma   90.00
#
_symmetry.space_group_name_H-M   'P 1'
#
loop_
_entity.id
_entity.type
_entity.pdbx_description
1 polymer ?
#
loop_
_entity_poly.entity_id
_entity_poly.type
_entity_poly.pdbx_seq_one_letter_code
_entity_poly.pdbx_strand_id
1 'polypeptide(L)'
;LVGSEMCIRDRLGDGRSVLLGDKICQDGVRRDIQLKGSGKTYFSRGGDGRAGIGPVIREYLISESMHHLGVPTTRSLAVLLTGEKVVRAEVSPGAMLARVATSHVRVGTFEFFAIRNQKDHIRKLADFMIERSHPDLSDKKEKYELFFERIVKGQASLVAQWNSVGFIHGVMNTDNTSISCETIDYGPCAFMDSYEANKVFSSIDQYGRYAFSNQSRVAPWNLSRLAETILFLISKNTSDAIKVVEKILFDFDKNFNASLDILSSRKLGFKNYSKKTSSLYSELLNLMEVGKADFTGTFKSLKETLIKEDNTIFLNNFRNLD
;
A
#
# COMPACT_ATOMS: atom_id res chain seq x y z
N LEU A 1 0.48 28.80 -11.92
CA LEU A 1 1.03 27.71 -11.06
C LEU A 1 0.27 26.39 -11.19
N VAL A 2 -1.06 26.43 -11.36
CA VAL A 2 -1.92 25.22 -11.48
C VAL A 2 -1.58 24.37 -12.73
N GLY A 3 -1.16 24.97 -13.82
CA GLY A 3 -0.87 24.25 -15.07
C GLY A 3 0.43 23.44 -15.07
N SER A 4 1.48 23.86 -14.37
CA SER A 4 2.77 23.15 -14.34
C SER A 4 2.77 21.95 -13.40
N GLU A 5 2.04 22.03 -12.29
CA GLU A 5 1.89 20.93 -11.33
C GLU A 5 1.00 19.82 -11.90
N MET A 6 -0.08 20.15 -12.60
CA MET A 6 -0.93 19.20 -13.29
C MET A 6 -0.16 18.44 -14.37
N CYS A 7 0.73 19.09 -15.13
CA CYS A 7 1.57 18.42 -16.12
C CYS A 7 2.55 17.39 -15.51
N ILE A 8 3.05 17.62 -14.30
CA ILE A 8 3.93 16.65 -13.61
C ILE A 8 3.12 15.45 -13.14
N ARG A 9 1.91 15.66 -12.61
CA ARG A 9 1.01 14.60 -12.12
C ARG A 9 0.41 13.77 -13.27
N ASP A 10 -0.05 14.41 -14.34
CA ASP A 10 -0.69 13.74 -15.48
C ASP A 10 0.29 12.91 -16.32
N ARG A 11 1.58 13.27 -16.34
CA ARG A 11 2.59 12.51 -17.09
C ARG A 11 2.94 11.16 -16.47
N LEU A 12 2.38 10.84 -15.32
CA LEU A 12 2.59 9.62 -14.55
C LEU A 12 1.31 8.85 -14.33
N GLY A 13 0.38 9.04 -15.24
CA GLY A 13 -0.84 8.25 -15.30
C GLY A 13 -0.51 6.76 -15.42
N ASP A 14 -1.12 5.96 -14.57
CA ASP A 14 -1.53 4.61 -14.89
C ASP A 14 -2.09 4.62 -16.31
N GLY A 15 -1.75 3.64 -17.16
CA GLY A 15 -2.21 3.58 -18.55
C GLY A 15 -3.73 3.60 -18.74
N ARG A 16 -4.50 3.71 -17.66
CA ARG A 16 -5.97 3.76 -17.61
C ARG A 16 -6.55 4.71 -16.57
N SER A 17 -5.74 5.60 -16.00
CA SER A 17 -6.20 6.54 -14.97
C SER A 17 -5.85 7.97 -15.33
N VAL A 18 -6.80 8.89 -15.14
CA VAL A 18 -6.69 10.33 -15.42
C VAL A 18 -6.93 11.10 -14.13
N LEU A 19 -5.99 11.96 -13.75
CA LEU A 19 -6.17 12.90 -12.65
C LEU A 19 -7.10 14.04 -13.07
N LEU A 20 -8.20 14.24 -12.34
CA LEU A 20 -9.13 15.34 -12.58
C LEU A 20 -8.66 16.64 -11.91
N GLY A 21 -8.00 16.51 -10.77
CA GLY A 21 -7.57 17.62 -9.95
C GLY A 21 -7.50 17.23 -8.49
N ASP A 22 -7.44 18.25 -7.63
CA ASP A 22 -7.46 18.07 -6.19
C ASP A 22 -8.44 19.03 -5.50
N LYS A 23 -8.80 18.68 -4.27
CA LYS A 23 -9.71 19.47 -3.42
C LYS A 23 -9.23 19.45 -1.97
N ILE A 24 -9.30 20.59 -1.30
CA ILE A 24 -9.21 20.64 0.16
C ILE A 24 -10.56 20.22 0.72
N CYS A 25 -10.56 19.14 1.49
CA CYS A 25 -11.75 18.57 2.12
C CYS A 25 -12.09 19.31 3.43
N GLN A 26 -13.23 18.97 4.04
CA GLN A 26 -13.72 19.61 5.29
C GLN A 26 -12.76 19.41 6.48
N ASP A 27 -11.96 18.34 6.47
CA ASP A 27 -10.92 18.05 7.46
C ASP A 27 -9.61 18.81 7.22
N GLY A 28 -9.57 19.72 6.24
CA GLY A 28 -8.39 20.51 5.86
C GLY A 28 -7.38 19.74 5.01
N VAL A 29 -7.59 18.43 4.77
CA VAL A 29 -6.67 17.61 3.98
C VAL A 29 -6.95 17.78 2.50
N ARG A 30 -5.88 18.03 1.73
CA ARG A 30 -5.94 18.09 0.27
C ARG A 30 -5.92 16.66 -0.29
N ARG A 31 -6.89 16.34 -1.15
CA ARG A 31 -7.01 15.02 -1.79
C ARG A 31 -7.11 15.16 -3.29
N ASP A 32 -6.41 14.27 -3.98
CA ASP A 32 -6.49 14.09 -5.43
C ASP A 32 -7.75 13.30 -5.80
N ILE A 33 -8.38 13.65 -6.92
CA ILE A 33 -9.48 12.90 -7.53
C ILE A 33 -9.01 12.38 -8.88
N GLN A 34 -9.08 11.07 -9.07
CA GLN A 34 -8.60 10.38 -10.26
C GLN A 34 -9.70 9.46 -10.81
N LEU A 35 -9.90 9.44 -12.13
CA LEU A 35 -10.75 8.47 -12.81
C LEU A 35 -9.91 7.30 -13.30
N LYS A 36 -10.26 6.08 -12.91
CA LYS A 36 -9.62 4.84 -13.36
C LYS A 36 -10.57 4.06 -14.28
N GLY A 37 -10.10 3.71 -15.46
CA GLY A 37 -10.91 3.00 -16.46
C GLY A 37 -11.67 3.93 -17.41
N SER A 38 -11.36 5.23 -17.42
CA SER A 38 -12.07 6.26 -18.21
C SER A 38 -11.72 6.28 -19.70
N GLY A 39 -10.80 5.44 -20.13
CA GLY A 39 -10.37 5.36 -21.52
C GLY A 39 -8.86 5.54 -21.69
N LYS A 40 -8.46 5.67 -22.96
CA LYS A 40 -7.06 5.74 -23.36
C LYS A 40 -6.38 7.00 -22.83
N THR A 41 -5.21 6.83 -22.25
CA THR A 41 -4.30 7.89 -21.81
C THR A 41 -3.04 7.88 -22.66
N TYR A 42 -2.21 8.91 -22.52
CA TYR A 42 -0.88 8.96 -23.15
C TYR A 42 0.00 7.75 -22.76
N PHE A 43 -0.26 7.11 -21.60
CA PHE A 43 0.53 6.01 -21.01
C PHE A 43 -0.08 4.63 -21.24
N SER A 44 -1.14 4.50 -22.04
CA SER A 44 -1.87 3.24 -22.23
C SER A 44 -1.08 2.16 -22.98
N ARG A 45 0.13 2.46 -23.51
CA ARG A 45 1.03 1.51 -24.19
C ARG A 45 0.33 0.60 -25.21
N GLY A 46 -0.61 1.17 -25.99
CA GLY A 46 -1.43 0.41 -26.95
C GLY A 46 -2.70 -0.21 -26.34
N GLY A 47 -2.90 -0.15 -25.04
CA GLY A 47 -4.16 -0.54 -24.38
C GLY A 47 -5.29 0.47 -24.62
N ASP A 48 -6.53 0.05 -24.35
CA ASP A 48 -7.74 0.88 -24.50
C ASP A 48 -8.00 1.80 -23.29
N GLY A 49 -7.25 1.65 -22.20
CA GLY A 49 -7.41 2.43 -20.97
C GLY A 49 -8.71 2.20 -20.23
N ARG A 50 -9.49 1.18 -20.60
CA ARG A 50 -10.80 0.85 -20.03
C ARG A 50 -10.69 -0.21 -18.96
N ALA A 51 -11.67 -0.26 -18.06
CA ALA A 51 -11.81 -1.29 -17.05
C ALA A 51 -13.18 -1.96 -17.14
N GLY A 52 -13.22 -3.27 -16.92
CA GLY A 52 -14.47 -4.00 -16.74
C GLY A 52 -15.04 -3.79 -15.33
N ILE A 53 -16.33 -4.07 -15.16
CA ILE A 53 -17.06 -3.85 -13.91
C ILE A 53 -16.45 -4.64 -12.72
N GLY A 54 -16.01 -5.88 -12.93
CA GLY A 54 -15.47 -6.74 -11.87
C GLY A 54 -14.26 -6.13 -11.14
N PRO A 55 -13.16 -5.76 -11.85
CA PRO A 55 -12.02 -5.06 -11.25
C PRO A 55 -12.39 -3.75 -10.55
N VAL A 56 -13.34 -2.98 -11.09
CA VAL A 56 -13.77 -1.70 -10.52
C VAL A 56 -14.53 -1.91 -9.21
N ILE A 57 -15.47 -2.85 -9.18
CA ILE A 57 -16.19 -3.19 -7.94
C ILE A 57 -15.24 -3.77 -6.88
N ARG A 58 -14.29 -4.62 -7.27
CA ARG A 58 -13.29 -5.16 -6.34
C ARG A 58 -12.51 -4.02 -5.67
N GLU A 59 -11.98 -3.08 -6.45
CA GLU A 59 -11.23 -1.95 -5.89
C GLU A 59 -12.10 -1.10 -4.97
N TYR A 60 -13.36 -0.86 -5.34
CA TYR A 60 -14.32 -0.16 -4.49
C TYR A 60 -14.52 -0.89 -3.14
N LEU A 61 -14.88 -2.16 -3.18
CA LEU A 61 -15.18 -2.93 -1.96
C LEU A 61 -13.96 -3.07 -1.05
N ILE A 62 -12.80 -3.38 -1.61
CA ILE A 62 -11.59 -3.60 -0.83
C ILE A 62 -11.04 -2.29 -0.25
N SER A 63 -11.01 -1.20 -1.04
CA SER A 63 -10.53 0.08 -0.52
C SER A 63 -11.38 0.60 0.63
N GLU A 64 -12.70 0.49 0.53
CA GLU A 64 -13.60 0.89 1.61
C GLU A 64 -13.51 -0.06 2.82
N SER A 65 -13.33 -1.37 2.59
CA SER A 65 -13.06 -2.32 3.67
C SER A 65 -11.76 -1.99 4.41
N MET A 66 -10.69 -1.70 3.70
CA MET A 66 -9.40 -1.30 4.29
C MET A 66 -9.53 -0.02 5.12
N HIS A 67 -10.27 0.96 4.62
CA HIS A 67 -10.54 2.19 5.37
C HIS A 67 -11.26 1.90 6.70
N HIS A 68 -12.32 1.07 6.67
CA HIS A 68 -13.07 0.71 7.87
C HIS A 68 -12.27 -0.16 8.85
N LEU A 69 -11.26 -0.89 8.36
CA LEU A 69 -10.28 -1.61 9.19
C LEU A 69 -9.20 -0.68 9.77
N GLY A 70 -9.23 0.62 9.44
CA GLY A 70 -8.26 1.60 9.90
C GLY A 70 -6.90 1.54 9.17
N VAL A 71 -6.83 0.86 8.03
CA VAL A 71 -5.61 0.77 7.20
C VAL A 71 -5.56 1.95 6.23
N PRO A 72 -4.48 2.74 6.17
CA PRO A 72 -4.33 3.82 5.20
C PRO A 72 -4.51 3.31 3.76
N THR A 73 -5.41 3.94 3.03
CA THR A 73 -5.82 3.48 1.71
C THR A 73 -6.38 4.62 0.85
N THR A 74 -6.23 4.50 -0.46
CA THR A 74 -7.05 5.28 -1.39
C THR A 74 -8.52 4.95 -1.16
N ARG A 75 -9.42 5.93 -1.38
CA ARG A 75 -10.87 5.80 -1.22
C ARG A 75 -11.54 5.74 -2.58
N SER A 76 -12.72 5.17 -2.60
CA SER A 76 -13.56 5.05 -3.78
C SER A 76 -14.79 5.94 -3.64
N LEU A 77 -14.84 7.05 -4.39
CA LEU A 77 -15.94 8.01 -4.33
C LEU A 77 -17.19 7.50 -5.07
N ALA A 78 -16.99 6.90 -6.26
CA ALA A 78 -18.08 6.40 -7.08
C ALA A 78 -17.61 5.32 -8.05
N VAL A 79 -18.51 4.42 -8.40
CA VAL A 79 -18.41 3.47 -9.51
C VAL A 79 -19.47 3.82 -10.52
N LEU A 80 -19.07 3.95 -11.79
CA LEU A 80 -19.94 4.34 -12.90
C LEU A 80 -19.86 3.30 -14.01
N LEU A 81 -20.99 2.87 -14.55
CA LEU A 81 -21.05 2.10 -15.77
C LEU A 81 -20.86 3.05 -16.96
N THR A 82 -19.98 2.69 -17.91
CA THR A 82 -19.71 3.53 -19.07
C THR A 82 -20.72 3.34 -20.21
N GLY A 83 -21.59 2.33 -20.13
CA GLY A 83 -22.48 1.95 -21.22
C GLY A 83 -21.81 1.17 -22.35
N GLU A 84 -20.48 1.05 -22.32
CA GLU A 84 -19.68 0.34 -23.30
C GLU A 84 -19.33 -1.07 -22.85
N LYS A 85 -18.94 -1.94 -23.79
CA LYS A 85 -18.42 -3.28 -23.47
C LYS A 85 -16.90 -3.25 -23.52
N VAL A 86 -16.28 -3.95 -22.56
CA VAL A 86 -14.83 -4.15 -22.49
C VAL A 86 -14.53 -5.62 -22.78
N VAL A 87 -13.69 -5.83 -23.81
CA VAL A 87 -13.25 -7.17 -24.23
C VAL A 87 -11.90 -7.46 -23.57
N ARG A 88 -11.85 -8.56 -22.79
CA ARG A 88 -10.64 -9.16 -22.23
C ARG A 88 -10.69 -10.67 -22.53
N ALA A 89 -10.41 -11.52 -21.59
CA ALA A 89 -10.70 -12.97 -21.75
C ALA A 89 -12.19 -13.21 -21.97
N GLU A 90 -13.02 -12.39 -21.36
CA GLU A 90 -14.48 -12.38 -21.55
C GLU A 90 -14.95 -10.95 -21.84
N VAL A 91 -16.17 -10.85 -22.40
CA VAL A 91 -16.84 -9.58 -22.63
C VAL A 91 -17.58 -9.18 -21.37
N SER A 92 -17.27 -8.00 -20.82
CA SER A 92 -17.91 -7.48 -19.60
C SER A 92 -18.40 -6.04 -19.80
N PRO A 93 -19.38 -5.58 -19.01
CA PRO A 93 -19.73 -4.17 -18.97
C PRO A 93 -18.51 -3.32 -18.58
N GLY A 94 -18.30 -2.22 -19.30
CA GLY A 94 -17.27 -1.24 -18.96
C GLY A 94 -17.70 -0.42 -17.75
N ALA A 95 -16.74 -0.13 -16.90
CA ALA A 95 -16.95 0.68 -15.69
C ALA A 95 -15.75 1.58 -15.42
N MET A 96 -15.99 2.60 -14.60
CA MET A 96 -15.02 3.60 -14.20
C MET A 96 -15.10 3.83 -12.70
N LEU A 97 -13.95 3.96 -12.05
CA LEU A 97 -13.82 4.28 -10.63
C LEU A 97 -13.38 5.72 -10.45
N ALA A 98 -14.11 6.50 -9.67
CA ALA A 98 -13.61 7.76 -9.13
C ALA A 98 -12.83 7.47 -7.83
N ARG A 99 -11.50 7.51 -7.92
CA ARG A 99 -10.57 7.21 -6.83
C ARG A 99 -10.09 8.51 -6.17
N VAL A 100 -10.02 8.51 -4.84
CA VAL A 100 -9.56 9.64 -4.03
C VAL A 100 -8.39 9.22 -3.17
N ALA A 101 -7.34 10.04 -3.10
CA ALA A 101 -6.15 9.79 -2.30
C ALA A 101 -5.57 11.11 -1.78
N THR A 102 -4.77 11.06 -0.71
CA THR A 102 -3.98 12.23 -0.31
C THR A 102 -2.97 12.60 -1.39
N SER A 103 -2.43 11.60 -2.10
CA SER A 103 -1.69 11.79 -3.35
C SER A 103 -1.68 10.51 -4.17
N HIS A 104 -1.70 10.64 -5.51
CA HIS A 104 -1.48 9.52 -6.43
C HIS A 104 -0.02 9.40 -6.90
N VAL A 105 0.90 10.15 -6.32
CA VAL A 105 2.34 10.03 -6.58
C VAL A 105 2.87 8.71 -6.00
N ARG A 106 3.59 7.94 -6.81
CA ARG A 106 4.13 6.62 -6.48
C ARG A 106 5.65 6.59 -6.68
N VAL A 107 6.31 5.55 -6.23
CA VAL A 107 7.73 5.35 -6.49
C VAL A 107 8.02 5.38 -8.00
N GLY A 108 7.22 4.67 -8.82
CA GLY A 108 7.32 4.69 -10.28
C GLY A 108 7.23 6.10 -10.88
N THR A 109 6.61 7.06 -10.20
CA THR A 109 6.58 8.47 -10.55
C THR A 109 7.99 9.07 -10.60
N PHE A 110 8.77 8.83 -9.58
CA PHE A 110 10.15 9.29 -9.50
C PHE A 110 11.04 8.56 -10.50
N GLU A 111 10.86 7.23 -10.66
CA GLU A 111 11.60 6.43 -11.66
C GLU A 111 11.37 6.92 -13.08
N PHE A 112 10.13 7.32 -13.42
CA PHE A 112 9.80 7.84 -14.74
C PHE A 112 10.68 9.04 -15.13
N PHE A 113 10.91 9.98 -14.21
CA PHE A 113 11.79 11.12 -14.45
C PHE A 113 13.27 10.74 -14.36
N ALA A 114 13.64 9.81 -13.47
CA ALA A 114 15.01 9.36 -13.30
C ALA A 114 15.56 8.67 -14.57
N ILE A 115 14.79 7.77 -15.17
CA ILE A 115 15.16 7.08 -16.42
C ILE A 115 15.38 8.08 -17.57
N ARG A 116 14.71 9.24 -17.52
CA ARG A 116 14.83 10.33 -18.51
C ARG A 116 15.89 11.37 -18.11
N ASN A 117 16.63 11.12 -17.03
CA ASN A 117 17.63 12.04 -16.48
C ASN A 117 17.07 13.46 -16.20
N GLN A 118 15.79 13.55 -15.81
CA GLN A 118 15.08 14.81 -15.58
C GLN A 118 15.16 15.23 -14.09
N LYS A 119 16.36 15.53 -13.62
CA LYS A 119 16.66 15.85 -12.21
C LYS A 119 15.82 17.02 -11.64
N ASP A 120 15.56 18.06 -12.45
CA ASP A 120 14.76 19.20 -12.01
C ASP A 120 13.29 18.82 -11.76
N HIS A 121 12.75 17.87 -12.54
CA HIS A 121 11.41 17.36 -12.29
C HIS A 121 11.33 16.51 -11.02
N ILE A 122 12.37 15.71 -10.74
CA ILE A 122 12.47 14.94 -9.49
C ILE A 122 12.50 15.90 -8.30
N ARG A 123 13.31 16.96 -8.36
CA ARG A 123 13.36 17.99 -7.30
C ARG A 123 12.00 18.64 -7.08
N LYS A 124 11.37 19.13 -8.15
CA LYS A 124 10.04 19.75 -8.07
C LYS A 124 8.98 18.79 -7.51
N LEU A 125 9.04 17.51 -7.87
CA LEU A 125 8.14 16.49 -7.37
C LEU A 125 8.37 16.23 -5.88
N ALA A 126 9.63 16.14 -5.44
CA ALA A 126 9.97 15.97 -4.03
C ALA A 126 9.53 17.19 -3.20
N ASP A 127 9.84 18.42 -3.66
CA ASP A 127 9.41 19.64 -3.00
C ASP A 127 7.89 19.74 -2.91
N PHE A 128 7.18 19.42 -4.01
CA PHE A 128 5.72 19.36 -4.03
C PHE A 128 5.16 18.38 -2.98
N MET A 129 5.73 17.17 -2.87
CA MET A 129 5.28 16.19 -1.90
C MET A 129 5.60 16.61 -0.46
N ILE A 130 6.73 17.29 -0.24
CA ILE A 130 7.10 17.85 1.06
C ILE A 130 6.10 18.94 1.45
N GLU A 131 5.87 19.93 0.61
CA GLU A 131 4.93 21.03 0.88
C GLU A 131 3.51 20.52 1.14
N ARG A 132 3.09 19.50 0.39
CA ARG A 132 1.74 18.93 0.49
C ARG A 132 1.52 18.06 1.73
N SER A 133 2.46 17.17 2.04
CA SER A 133 2.27 16.11 3.03
C SER A 133 3.12 16.29 4.29
N HIS A 134 4.17 17.08 4.21
CA HIS A 134 5.15 17.29 5.28
C HIS A 134 5.64 18.74 5.35
N PRO A 135 4.73 19.73 5.43
CA PRO A 135 5.09 21.14 5.36
C PRO A 135 6.09 21.59 6.44
N ASP A 136 6.14 20.88 7.56
CA ASP A 136 7.10 21.09 8.65
C ASP A 136 8.56 20.77 8.27
N LEU A 137 8.78 20.13 7.12
CA LEU A 137 10.11 19.88 6.57
C LEU A 137 10.59 20.94 5.58
N SER A 138 9.70 21.79 5.06
CA SER A 138 10.00 22.69 3.94
C SER A 138 11.23 23.57 4.15
N ASP A 139 11.42 24.07 5.37
CA ASP A 139 12.53 24.97 5.72
C ASP A 139 13.75 24.25 6.31
N LYS A 140 13.71 22.91 6.41
CA LYS A 140 14.83 22.13 6.95
C LYS A 140 15.92 21.93 5.91
N LYS A 141 17.18 22.03 6.34
CA LYS A 141 18.33 21.79 5.48
C LYS A 141 18.36 20.36 4.96
N GLU A 142 18.03 19.40 5.81
CA GLU A 142 17.99 17.95 5.54
C GLU A 142 16.61 17.48 5.06
N LYS A 143 15.78 18.35 4.47
CA LYS A 143 14.38 18.07 4.13
C LYS A 143 14.18 16.80 3.29
N TYR A 144 15.07 16.50 2.33
CA TYR A 144 14.94 15.33 1.46
C TYR A 144 15.31 14.01 2.17
N GLU A 145 16.31 14.04 3.05
CA GLU A 145 16.66 12.93 3.93
C GLU A 145 15.49 12.62 4.86
N LEU A 146 14.97 13.62 5.58
CA LEU A 146 13.83 13.50 6.49
C LEU A 146 12.54 13.07 5.76
N PHE A 147 12.33 13.56 4.55
CA PHE A 147 11.22 13.12 3.70
C PHE A 147 11.31 11.64 3.37
N PHE A 148 12.49 11.17 2.94
CA PHE A 148 12.71 9.75 2.68
C PHE A 148 12.52 8.88 3.94
N GLU A 149 13.05 9.33 5.08
CA GLU A 149 12.86 8.65 6.37
C GLU A 149 11.38 8.49 6.73
N ARG A 150 10.57 9.54 6.53
CA ARG A 150 9.12 9.48 6.78
C ARG A 150 8.40 8.48 5.88
N ILE A 151 8.78 8.43 4.60
CA ILE A 151 8.21 7.46 3.67
C ILE A 151 8.57 6.04 4.10
N VAL A 152 9.83 5.78 4.48
CA VAL A 152 10.29 4.47 4.94
C VAL A 152 9.52 4.03 6.19
N LYS A 153 9.37 4.90 7.20
CA LYS A 153 8.58 4.64 8.41
C LYS A 153 7.10 4.40 8.10
N GLY A 154 6.52 5.23 7.23
CA GLY A 154 5.12 5.12 6.82
C GLY A 154 4.83 3.82 6.08
N GLN A 155 5.68 3.42 5.14
CA GLN A 155 5.56 2.15 4.41
C GLN A 155 5.75 0.93 5.32
N ALA A 156 6.69 0.99 6.26
CA ALA A 156 6.87 -0.06 7.27
C ALA A 156 5.60 -0.26 8.12
N SER A 157 5.02 0.84 8.60
CA SER A 157 3.75 0.82 9.34
C SER A 157 2.59 0.30 8.49
N LEU A 158 2.49 0.72 7.21
CA LEU A 158 1.43 0.29 6.30
C LEU A 158 1.47 -1.23 6.08
N VAL A 159 2.66 -1.78 5.79
CA VAL A 159 2.81 -3.23 5.57
C VAL A 159 2.54 -4.02 6.86
N ALA A 160 2.93 -3.51 8.03
CA ALA A 160 2.56 -4.11 9.31
C ALA A 160 1.04 -4.16 9.51
N GLN A 161 0.32 -3.11 9.10
CA GLN A 161 -1.15 -3.09 9.15
C GLN A 161 -1.75 -4.11 8.18
N TRP A 162 -1.23 -4.26 6.94
CA TRP A 162 -1.67 -5.32 6.03
C TRP A 162 -1.53 -6.70 6.68
N ASN A 163 -0.36 -6.97 7.28
CA ASN A 163 -0.12 -8.25 7.94
C ASN A 163 -1.07 -8.45 9.14
N SER A 164 -1.39 -7.39 9.87
CA SER A 164 -2.28 -7.49 11.03
C SER A 164 -3.73 -7.85 10.65
N VAL A 165 -4.18 -7.52 9.44
CA VAL A 165 -5.53 -7.83 8.96
C VAL A 165 -5.57 -8.99 7.97
N GLY A 166 -4.45 -9.69 7.75
CA GLY A 166 -4.37 -10.81 6.81
C GLY A 166 -4.48 -10.40 5.34
N PHE A 167 -4.17 -9.15 5.02
CA PHE A 167 -4.25 -8.63 3.66
C PHE A 167 -3.00 -8.94 2.84
N ILE A 168 -3.21 -9.44 1.62
CA ILE A 168 -2.16 -9.70 0.63
C ILE A 168 -2.43 -8.80 -0.57
N HIS A 169 -1.49 -7.89 -0.85
CA HIS A 169 -1.61 -6.96 -1.97
C HIS A 169 -1.51 -7.64 -3.34
N GLY A 170 -0.62 -8.62 -3.45
CA GLY A 170 -0.44 -9.46 -4.64
C GLY A 170 0.35 -8.86 -5.80
N VAL A 171 0.56 -7.53 -5.86
CA VAL A 171 1.44 -6.87 -6.85
C VAL A 171 2.08 -5.63 -6.23
N MET A 172 3.18 -5.84 -5.52
CA MET A 172 3.94 -4.77 -4.86
C MET A 172 5.12 -4.34 -5.73
N ASN A 173 4.84 -3.71 -6.86
CA ASN A 173 5.85 -3.04 -7.67
C ASN A 173 5.93 -1.54 -7.34
N THR A 174 6.84 -0.82 -7.97
CA THR A 174 7.05 0.62 -7.75
C THR A 174 5.85 1.47 -8.19
N ASP A 175 5.04 0.97 -9.13
CA ASP A 175 3.80 1.64 -9.55
C ASP A 175 2.66 1.47 -8.53
N ASN A 176 2.78 0.52 -7.60
CA ASN A 176 1.80 0.25 -6.55
C ASN A 176 2.33 0.58 -5.14
N THR A 177 3.39 1.38 -5.06
CA THR A 177 3.96 1.89 -3.81
C THR A 177 3.77 3.40 -3.74
N SER A 178 2.75 3.84 -3.00
CA SER A 178 2.39 5.25 -2.85
C SER A 178 3.38 6.01 -1.96
N ILE A 179 3.76 7.21 -2.37
CA ILE A 179 4.58 8.13 -1.55
C ILE A 179 3.82 8.63 -0.32
N SER A 180 2.49 8.70 -0.40
CA SER A 180 1.61 9.07 0.72
C SER A 180 1.39 7.93 1.73
N CYS A 181 2.01 6.77 1.51
CA CYS A 181 1.85 5.58 2.37
C CYS A 181 0.39 5.13 2.53
N GLU A 182 -0.40 5.26 1.46
CA GLU A 182 -1.74 4.70 1.32
C GLU A 182 -1.70 3.46 0.44
N THR A 183 -2.47 2.43 0.77
CA THR A 183 -2.66 1.26 -0.10
C THR A 183 -3.33 1.68 -1.40
N ILE A 184 -2.79 1.29 -2.53
CA ILE A 184 -3.27 1.69 -3.85
C ILE A 184 -3.29 0.50 -4.81
N ASP A 185 -4.26 0.51 -5.74
CA ASP A 185 -4.35 -0.42 -6.87
C ASP A 185 -4.65 -1.87 -6.49
N TYR A 186 -5.91 -2.10 -6.13
CA TYR A 186 -6.43 -3.40 -5.68
C TYR A 186 -6.71 -4.35 -6.87
N GLY A 187 -5.63 -4.91 -7.43
CA GLY A 187 -5.68 -5.88 -8.52
C GLY A 187 -5.95 -7.31 -8.00
N PRO A 188 -4.93 -8.19 -7.92
CA PRO A 188 -5.08 -9.56 -7.43
C PRO A 188 -5.03 -9.68 -5.90
N CYS A 189 -5.38 -8.62 -5.17
CA CYS A 189 -5.37 -8.61 -3.71
C CYS A 189 -6.47 -9.49 -3.11
N ALA A 190 -6.23 -9.96 -1.89
CA ALA A 190 -7.22 -10.68 -1.09
C ALA A 190 -6.92 -10.57 0.41
N PHE A 191 -7.96 -10.80 1.22
CA PHE A 191 -7.80 -11.15 2.63
C PHE A 191 -7.64 -12.67 2.75
N MET A 192 -6.81 -13.10 3.68
CA MET A 192 -6.52 -14.51 3.91
C MET A 192 -7.68 -15.20 4.64
N ASP A 193 -8.10 -16.33 4.12
CA ASP A 193 -9.02 -17.25 4.81
C ASP A 193 -8.25 -18.10 5.82
N SER A 194 -7.76 -19.26 5.41
CA SER A 194 -6.87 -20.08 6.24
C SER A 194 -5.47 -19.48 6.26
N TYR A 195 -4.87 -19.42 7.45
CA TYR A 195 -3.53 -18.85 7.59
C TYR A 195 -2.47 -19.73 6.89
N GLU A 196 -1.73 -19.12 6.01
CA GLU A 196 -0.55 -19.67 5.35
C GLU A 196 0.47 -18.53 5.15
N ALA A 197 1.65 -18.65 5.76
CA ALA A 197 2.69 -17.63 5.67
C ALA A 197 3.13 -17.35 4.20
N ASN A 198 3.16 -18.38 3.37
CA ASN A 198 3.56 -18.29 1.96
C ASN A 198 2.37 -18.18 0.98
N LYS A 199 1.20 -17.76 1.45
CA LYS A 199 0.01 -17.59 0.60
C LYS A 199 0.23 -16.55 -0.49
N VAL A 200 -0.11 -16.93 -1.73
CA VAL A 200 -0.06 -16.10 -2.95
C VAL A 200 -1.44 -16.06 -3.57
N PHE A 201 -1.91 -14.87 -3.97
CA PHE A 201 -3.18 -14.70 -4.70
C PHE A 201 -2.99 -14.21 -6.14
N SER A 202 -1.82 -13.72 -6.49
CA SER A 202 -1.53 -13.25 -7.85
C SER A 202 -1.18 -14.42 -8.76
N SER A 203 -1.97 -14.65 -9.80
CA SER A 203 -1.70 -15.70 -10.80
C SER A 203 -0.41 -15.48 -11.60
N ILE A 204 0.10 -14.26 -11.63
CA ILE A 204 1.37 -13.92 -12.31
C ILE A 204 2.59 -14.10 -11.39
N ASP A 205 2.39 -14.28 -10.10
CA ASP A 205 3.46 -14.45 -9.11
C ASP A 205 3.80 -15.93 -8.91
N GLN A 206 4.49 -16.50 -9.86
CA GLN A 206 4.86 -17.93 -9.85
C GLN A 206 5.90 -18.30 -8.77
N TYR A 207 6.65 -17.31 -8.27
CA TYR A 207 7.75 -17.52 -7.32
C TYR A 207 7.44 -17.05 -5.91
N GLY A 208 6.22 -16.60 -5.64
CA GLY A 208 5.82 -16.12 -4.32
C GLY A 208 6.51 -14.82 -3.90
N ARG A 209 6.96 -14.00 -4.85
CA ARG A 209 7.57 -12.69 -4.55
C ARG A 209 6.68 -11.84 -3.66
N TYR A 210 5.37 -11.87 -3.89
CA TYR A 210 4.35 -11.10 -3.19
C TYR A 210 3.53 -11.96 -2.22
N ALA A 211 4.08 -13.10 -1.75
CA ALA A 211 3.47 -13.89 -0.72
C ALA A 211 3.28 -13.06 0.57
N PHE A 212 2.34 -13.47 1.42
CA PHE A 212 2.02 -12.76 2.67
C PHE A 212 3.26 -12.43 3.50
N SER A 213 4.11 -13.43 3.78
CA SER A 213 5.34 -13.24 4.56
C SER A 213 6.42 -12.41 3.86
N ASN A 214 6.36 -12.30 2.53
CA ASN A 214 7.37 -11.57 1.76
C ASN A 214 7.05 -10.08 1.59
N GLN A 215 5.86 -9.61 1.98
CA GLN A 215 5.46 -8.21 1.81
C GLN A 215 6.43 -7.24 2.48
N SER A 216 6.88 -7.56 3.71
CA SER A 216 7.87 -6.76 4.42
C SER A 216 9.26 -6.75 3.79
N ARG A 217 9.61 -7.77 2.99
CA ARG A 217 10.90 -7.85 2.27
C ARG A 217 10.87 -7.12 0.94
N VAL A 218 9.71 -7.06 0.28
CA VAL A 218 9.54 -6.39 -1.01
C VAL A 218 9.43 -4.88 -0.86
N ALA A 219 8.82 -4.39 0.21
CA ALA A 219 8.66 -2.95 0.44
C ALA A 219 10.01 -2.20 0.48
N PRO A 220 11.05 -2.64 1.22
CA PRO A 220 12.38 -2.01 1.18
C PRO A 220 13.00 -1.98 -0.22
N TRP A 221 12.75 -2.99 -1.04
CA TRP A 221 13.23 -3.00 -2.43
C TRP A 221 12.60 -1.87 -3.25
N ASN A 222 11.28 -1.64 -3.14
CA ASN A 222 10.63 -0.50 -3.78
C ASN A 222 11.18 0.84 -3.28
N LEU A 223 11.44 0.92 -1.97
CA LEU A 223 12.01 2.13 -1.35
C LEU A 223 13.46 2.37 -1.79
N SER A 224 14.26 1.32 -2.06
CA SER A 224 15.59 1.49 -2.65
C SER A 224 15.52 2.09 -4.06
N ARG A 225 14.49 1.73 -4.85
CA ARG A 225 14.25 2.38 -6.16
C ARG A 225 13.93 3.86 -6.02
N LEU A 226 13.12 4.24 -5.01
CA LEU A 226 12.89 5.66 -4.70
C LEU A 226 14.19 6.36 -4.29
N ALA A 227 14.96 5.75 -3.38
CA ALA A 227 16.21 6.31 -2.89
C ALA A 227 17.16 6.66 -4.02
N GLU A 228 17.37 5.74 -4.97
CA GLU A 228 18.24 5.95 -6.15
C GLU A 228 17.86 7.22 -6.94
N THR A 229 16.57 7.51 -7.03
CA THR A 229 16.10 8.69 -7.78
C THR A 229 16.40 10.02 -7.10
N ILE A 230 16.54 10.03 -5.77
CA ILE A 230 16.68 11.24 -4.95
C ILE A 230 18.08 11.44 -4.32
N LEU A 231 19.06 10.53 -4.56
CA LEU A 231 20.40 10.62 -3.98
C LEU A 231 21.03 11.99 -4.16
N PHE A 232 20.91 12.58 -5.35
CA PHE A 232 21.49 13.90 -5.68
C PHE A 232 20.83 15.06 -4.95
N LEU A 233 19.64 14.87 -4.36
CA LEU A 233 18.95 15.83 -3.51
C LEU A 233 19.47 15.78 -2.08
N ILE A 234 19.90 14.62 -1.61
CA ILE A 234 20.39 14.37 -0.25
C ILE A 234 21.81 14.91 -0.09
N SER A 235 22.71 14.58 -1.02
CA SER A 235 24.10 15.07 -1.00
C SER A 235 24.67 15.25 -2.41
N LYS A 236 25.59 16.22 -2.55
CA LYS A 236 26.40 16.36 -3.77
C LYS A 236 27.40 15.22 -3.92
N ASN A 237 27.84 14.62 -2.81
CA ASN A 237 28.67 13.43 -2.79
C ASN A 237 27.78 12.19 -2.78
N THR A 238 27.79 11.43 -3.87
CA THR A 238 26.98 10.24 -4.04
C THR A 238 27.26 9.19 -2.97
N SER A 239 28.53 8.99 -2.57
CA SER A 239 28.91 8.03 -1.54
C SER A 239 28.31 8.38 -0.17
N ASP A 240 28.25 9.67 0.18
CA ASP A 240 27.64 10.10 1.43
C ASP A 240 26.11 9.98 1.37
N ALA A 241 25.50 10.31 0.23
CA ALA A 241 24.05 10.11 0.03
C ALA A 241 23.67 8.62 0.17
N ILE A 242 24.46 7.71 -0.39
CA ILE A 242 24.23 6.26 -0.27
C ILE A 242 24.26 5.83 1.20
N LYS A 243 25.27 6.24 1.97
CA LYS A 243 25.35 5.89 3.40
C LYS A 243 24.11 6.34 4.19
N VAL A 244 23.60 7.54 3.87
CA VAL A 244 22.40 8.08 4.51
C VAL A 244 21.18 7.21 4.19
N VAL A 245 20.93 6.93 2.91
CA VAL A 245 19.75 6.15 2.51
C VAL A 245 19.83 4.69 2.96
N GLU A 246 21.00 4.07 2.95
CA GLU A 246 21.21 2.71 3.46
C GLU A 246 20.89 2.63 4.96
N LYS A 247 21.34 3.61 5.74
CA LYS A 247 21.00 3.69 7.17
C LYS A 247 19.48 3.78 7.39
N ILE A 248 18.81 4.63 6.63
CA ILE A 248 17.34 4.80 6.73
C ILE A 248 16.63 3.50 6.32
N LEU A 249 17.05 2.86 5.22
CA LEU A 249 16.48 1.59 4.77
C LEU A 249 16.72 0.45 5.76
N PHE A 250 17.88 0.42 6.42
CA PHE A 250 18.20 -0.57 7.46
C PHE A 250 17.22 -0.52 8.65
N ASP A 251 16.69 0.65 8.96
CA ASP A 251 15.70 0.84 10.01
C ASP A 251 14.28 0.36 9.62
N PHE A 252 14.04 -0.07 8.36
CA PHE A 252 12.72 -0.52 7.91
C PHE A 252 12.20 -1.69 8.76
N ASP A 253 12.99 -2.74 8.92
CA ASP A 253 12.59 -3.94 9.66
C ASP A 253 12.31 -3.62 11.13
N LYS A 254 13.10 -2.75 11.74
CA LYS A 254 12.86 -2.26 13.10
C LYS A 254 11.50 -1.53 13.20
N ASN A 255 11.21 -0.63 12.25
CA ASN A 255 9.95 0.12 12.23
C ASN A 255 8.75 -0.80 11.95
N PHE A 256 8.90 -1.76 11.02
CA PHE A 256 7.89 -2.77 10.70
C PHE A 256 7.57 -3.63 11.93
N ASN A 257 8.59 -4.21 12.58
CA ASN A 257 8.41 -5.06 13.75
C ASN A 257 7.79 -4.28 14.92
N ALA A 258 8.25 -3.05 15.18
CA ALA A 258 7.67 -2.21 16.23
C ALA A 258 6.17 -1.93 16.00
N SER A 259 5.78 -1.69 14.74
CA SER A 259 4.37 -1.49 14.38
C SER A 259 3.57 -2.79 14.51
N LEU A 260 4.10 -3.91 14.00
CA LEU A 260 3.44 -5.22 14.07
C LEU A 260 3.27 -5.70 15.52
N ASP A 261 4.25 -5.49 16.37
CA ASP A 261 4.22 -5.85 17.78
C ASP A 261 3.09 -5.14 18.54
N ILE A 262 2.87 -3.86 18.25
CA ILE A 262 1.76 -3.09 18.83
C ILE A 262 0.41 -3.62 18.31
N LEU A 263 0.30 -3.85 17.00
CA LEU A 263 -0.93 -4.31 16.37
C LEU A 263 -1.29 -5.73 16.82
N SER A 264 -0.33 -6.64 16.87
CA SER A 264 -0.52 -8.02 17.31
C SER A 264 -0.91 -8.12 18.80
N SER A 265 -0.29 -7.31 19.66
CA SER A 265 -0.67 -7.22 21.07
C SER A 265 -2.13 -6.80 21.23
N ARG A 266 -2.56 -5.76 20.51
CA ARG A 266 -3.96 -5.31 20.50
C ARG A 266 -4.90 -6.37 19.97
N LYS A 267 -4.50 -7.07 18.91
CA LYS A 267 -5.28 -8.15 18.30
C LYS A 267 -5.50 -9.34 19.24
N LEU A 268 -4.54 -9.60 20.11
CA LEU A 268 -4.64 -10.57 21.21
C LEU A 268 -5.39 -10.04 22.45
N GLY A 269 -5.87 -8.79 22.42
CA GLY A 269 -6.60 -8.18 23.54
C GLY A 269 -5.73 -7.54 24.61
N PHE A 270 -4.41 -7.45 24.41
CA PHE A 270 -3.52 -6.79 25.35
C PHE A 270 -3.46 -5.28 25.13
N LYS A 271 -3.53 -4.52 26.23
CA LYS A 271 -3.46 -3.05 26.18
C LYS A 271 -2.08 -2.55 25.78
N ASN A 272 -1.03 -3.21 26.26
CA ASN A 272 0.36 -2.82 26.07
C ASN A 272 1.16 -3.94 25.40
N TYR A 273 2.12 -3.54 24.58
CA TYR A 273 3.11 -4.43 24.00
C TYR A 273 4.08 -4.96 25.05
N SER A 274 4.49 -6.22 24.89
CA SER A 274 5.60 -6.84 25.61
C SER A 274 6.24 -7.92 24.72
N LYS A 275 7.50 -8.30 25.02
CA LYS A 275 8.14 -9.44 24.32
C LYS A 275 7.33 -10.72 24.44
N LYS A 276 6.64 -10.92 25.57
CA LYS A 276 5.77 -12.08 25.80
C LYS A 276 4.56 -12.08 24.85
N THR A 277 3.93 -10.91 24.60
CA THR A 277 2.80 -10.83 23.69
C THR A 277 3.22 -11.04 22.24
N SER A 278 4.42 -10.61 21.85
CA SER A 278 5.00 -10.87 20.53
C SER A 278 5.29 -12.37 20.32
N SER A 279 5.89 -13.04 21.32
CA SER A 279 6.10 -14.50 21.29
C SER A 279 4.79 -15.25 21.15
N LEU A 280 3.80 -14.93 21.98
CA LEU A 280 2.48 -15.55 21.94
C LEU A 280 1.80 -15.39 20.57
N TYR A 281 1.90 -14.22 19.95
CA TYR A 281 1.36 -13.99 18.60
C TYR A 281 2.05 -14.89 17.58
N SER A 282 3.37 -14.98 17.62
CA SER A 282 4.15 -15.82 16.71
C SER A 282 3.84 -17.32 16.90
N GLU A 283 3.71 -17.77 18.14
CA GLU A 283 3.32 -19.15 18.48
C GLU A 283 1.91 -19.46 17.95
N LEU A 284 0.96 -18.53 18.14
CA LEU A 284 -0.39 -18.68 17.63
C LEU A 284 -0.40 -18.78 16.10
N LEU A 285 0.36 -17.94 15.39
CA LEU A 285 0.45 -18.01 13.93
C LEU A 285 1.00 -19.37 13.45
N ASN A 286 2.01 -19.92 14.14
CA ASN A 286 2.54 -21.24 13.82
C ASN A 286 1.49 -22.34 14.01
N LEU A 287 0.72 -22.29 15.10
CA LEU A 287 -0.39 -23.25 15.34
C LEU A 287 -1.49 -23.08 14.31
N MET A 288 -1.81 -21.85 13.91
CA MET A 288 -2.80 -21.57 12.85
C MET A 288 -2.36 -22.12 11.51
N GLU A 289 -1.08 -22.08 11.17
CA GLU A 289 -0.55 -22.64 9.92
C GLU A 289 -0.67 -24.16 9.89
N VAL A 290 -0.26 -24.82 10.97
CA VAL A 290 -0.37 -26.28 11.11
C VAL A 290 -1.84 -26.72 11.11
N GLY A 291 -2.67 -26.07 11.89
CA GLY A 291 -4.10 -26.36 12.02
C GLY A 291 -4.97 -25.80 10.90
N LYS A 292 -4.40 -25.16 9.88
CA LYS A 292 -5.12 -24.48 8.77
C LYS A 292 -6.28 -23.62 9.28
N ALA A 293 -6.02 -22.87 10.35
CA ALA A 293 -7.04 -22.08 11.03
C ALA A 293 -7.48 -20.89 10.20
N ASP A 294 -8.76 -20.55 10.27
CA ASP A 294 -9.29 -19.32 9.69
C ASP A 294 -8.64 -18.10 10.35
N PHE A 295 -8.03 -17.21 9.54
CA PHE A 295 -7.26 -16.09 10.08
C PHE A 295 -8.14 -15.10 10.86
N THR A 296 -9.24 -14.67 10.26
CA THR A 296 -10.13 -13.68 10.88
C THR A 296 -10.94 -14.29 12.01
N GLY A 297 -11.50 -15.50 11.79
CA GLY A 297 -12.30 -16.23 12.75
C GLY A 297 -11.57 -16.50 14.05
N THR A 298 -10.31 -16.94 13.97
CA THR A 298 -9.47 -17.22 15.14
C THR A 298 -9.36 -16.02 16.07
N PHE A 299 -9.01 -14.84 15.55
CA PHE A 299 -8.91 -13.64 16.39
C PHE A 299 -10.26 -13.11 16.85
N LYS A 300 -11.31 -13.22 16.03
CA LYS A 300 -12.67 -12.81 16.40
C LYS A 300 -13.21 -13.65 17.55
N SER A 301 -12.96 -14.96 17.53
CA SER A 301 -13.45 -15.89 18.54
C SER A 301 -12.76 -15.75 19.90
N LEU A 302 -11.55 -15.19 19.99
CA LEU A 302 -10.85 -14.99 21.26
C LEU A 302 -11.70 -14.23 22.31
N LYS A 303 -12.39 -13.18 21.90
CA LYS A 303 -13.27 -12.42 22.79
C LYS A 303 -14.43 -13.28 23.31
N GLU A 304 -15.06 -14.04 22.45
CA GLU A 304 -16.21 -14.89 22.82
C GLU A 304 -15.79 -16.04 23.72
N THR A 305 -14.63 -16.65 23.42
CA THR A 305 -14.01 -17.70 24.26
C THR A 305 -13.77 -17.22 25.67
N LEU A 306 -13.20 -16.02 25.84
CA LEU A 306 -12.96 -15.45 27.17
C LEU A 306 -14.24 -15.10 27.93
N ILE A 307 -15.27 -14.63 27.23
CA ILE A 307 -16.55 -14.26 27.88
C ILE A 307 -17.34 -15.50 28.32
N LYS A 308 -17.34 -16.54 27.48
CA LYS A 308 -18.12 -17.76 27.71
C LYS A 308 -17.37 -18.84 28.47
N GLU A 309 -16.05 -18.65 28.65
CA GLU A 309 -15.12 -19.66 29.22
C GLU A 309 -15.18 -21.00 28.48
N ASP A 310 -15.46 -20.95 27.14
CA ASP A 310 -15.64 -22.10 26.26
C ASP A 310 -14.62 -22.07 25.11
N ASN A 311 -13.62 -22.94 25.21
CA ASN A 311 -12.55 -23.06 24.23
C ASN A 311 -13.01 -23.67 22.90
N THR A 312 -14.17 -24.32 22.83
CA THR A 312 -14.68 -24.93 21.59
C THR A 312 -14.92 -23.90 20.50
N ILE A 313 -15.36 -22.68 20.87
CA ILE A 313 -15.59 -21.57 19.95
C ILE A 313 -14.28 -21.18 19.24
N PHE A 314 -13.17 -21.17 19.94
CA PHE A 314 -11.85 -20.88 19.39
C PHE A 314 -11.32 -22.04 18.54
N LEU A 315 -11.39 -23.26 19.07
CA LEU A 315 -10.88 -24.47 18.41
C LEU A 315 -11.59 -24.79 17.10
N ASN A 316 -12.88 -24.42 16.95
CA ASN A 316 -13.63 -24.58 15.71
C ASN A 316 -13.06 -23.80 14.50
N ASN A 317 -12.13 -22.87 14.70
CA ASN A 317 -11.43 -22.19 13.60
C ASN A 317 -10.30 -23.04 13.01
N PHE A 318 -9.87 -24.12 13.71
CA PHE A 318 -8.81 -25.01 13.28
C PHE A 318 -9.41 -26.22 12.57
N ARG A 319 -8.88 -26.56 11.39
CA ARG A 319 -9.36 -27.71 10.61
C ARG A 319 -8.66 -29.02 11.02
N ASN A 320 -7.43 -28.92 11.49
CA ASN A 320 -6.61 -30.03 11.97
C ASN A 320 -6.22 -29.75 13.40
N LEU A 321 -6.64 -30.58 14.34
CA LEU A 321 -6.35 -30.47 15.78
C LEU A 321 -5.50 -31.64 16.30
N ASP A 322 -5.05 -32.55 15.38
CA ASP A 322 -4.24 -33.74 15.72
C ASP A 322 -2.75 -33.41 15.82
#